data_91d298314f3922f64ea1f49e9412937e
#
_entry.id   91d298314f3922f64ea1f49e9412937e
#
_cell.length_a   1.000
_cell.length_b   1.000
_cell.length_c   1.000
_cell.angle_alpha   90.00
_cell.angle_beta   90.00
_cell.angle_gamma   90.00
#
_symmetry.space_group_name_H-M   'P 1'
#
loop_
_entity.id
_entity.type
_entity.pdbx_description
1 polymer ?
#
loop_
_entity_poly.entity_id
_entity_poly.type
_entity_poly.pdbx_seq_one_letter_code
_entity_poly.pdbx_strand_id
1 'polypeptide(L)'
;MLIRLLRTCLRPYKKPIALLVVLQLLQTSATLYLPTLNAHIIDNGVVEGDTGYILTFGALMIGISLVQVVCNIGAVYFGARTASALGRDLRGAVFDRVQSFSSRELGHFGAPSLITRTTNDVQQVQMLVLMTFTLMVSAPIMCVGGIVLALGLDVPLSAVLIAVVPVLGICVTLIVRRLRPLFRSMQTRLDAVNRVLREQITGNRVIRAFVRDEYEQGRFGKANGDLTAMQLATGRMLALMFPMVMTVVNVSSIAVVWFGAHRINSGGMQIGDLTAFLAYLMQIVMSVMMATFMFMMVPRAEVCAERIQEVLETESSVVPPTAPVTELRGHGHLEIRNAGFRYPGAEEPVLRSIDLVARAGETTAVIGSTGSGKSTLLGLVPRLFDATEGAVLVDGVDVREADPALLARTVSLVPQKPYLFAGTVGSNLRYGKPDATDDELWAALETAQAKEFVERLEGGLEAPISQGGTNVSGGQRQRLAIARTLVQRPEIYLFDDSFSALDYATDAALRAALGRETADATVVIVAQRVATIRDADRIIVLDEGRVVGSGRHHELMAGNQTYREIVLSQLTEAEAA
;
A
#
# COMPACT_ATOMS: atom_id res chain seq x y z
N MET A 1 5.99 1.46 18.33
CA MET A 1 5.16 0.82 17.31
C MET A 1 5.92 -0.32 16.62
N LEU A 2 7.04 -0.06 15.96
CA LEU A 2 7.88 -1.04 15.24
C LEU A 2 8.20 -2.32 16.04
N ILE A 3 8.68 -2.17 17.28
CA ILE A 3 9.05 -3.33 18.14
C ILE A 3 7.83 -4.23 18.40
N ARG A 4 6.64 -3.66 18.60
CA ARG A 4 5.40 -4.42 18.82
C ARG A 4 5.02 -5.23 17.57
N LEU A 5 5.05 -4.58 16.40
CA LEU A 5 4.80 -5.23 15.11
C LEU A 5 5.78 -6.38 14.88
N LEU A 6 7.09 -6.12 15.02
CA LEU A 6 8.12 -7.12 14.81
C LEU A 6 8.00 -8.30 15.79
N ARG A 7 7.73 -8.03 17.07
CA ARG A 7 7.56 -9.09 18.09
C ARG A 7 6.41 -10.03 17.74
N THR A 8 5.30 -9.50 17.21
CA THR A 8 4.15 -10.29 16.80
C THR A 8 4.46 -11.11 15.56
N CYS A 9 4.99 -10.46 14.51
CA CYS A 9 5.20 -11.10 13.21
C CYS A 9 6.43 -12.04 13.18
N LEU A 10 7.44 -11.84 14.05
CA LEU A 10 8.61 -12.72 14.15
C LEU A 10 8.38 -13.91 15.10
N ARG A 11 7.29 -13.93 15.85
CA ARG A 11 7.00 -15.03 16.79
C ARG A 11 6.98 -16.42 16.15
N PRO A 12 6.45 -16.64 14.93
CA PRO A 12 6.50 -17.94 14.27
C PRO A 12 7.93 -18.38 13.88
N TYR A 13 8.86 -17.44 13.72
CA TYR A 13 10.21 -17.65 13.20
C TYR A 13 11.29 -17.79 14.27
N LYS A 14 10.93 -18.05 15.54
CA LYS A 14 11.88 -18.16 16.66
C LYS A 14 13.01 -19.17 16.43
N LYS A 15 12.70 -20.35 15.83
CA LYS A 15 13.70 -21.39 15.58
C LYS A 15 14.74 -20.97 14.53
N PRO A 16 14.35 -20.49 13.33
CA PRO A 16 15.30 -19.94 12.35
C PRO A 16 16.12 -18.77 12.89
N ILE A 17 15.51 -17.88 13.70
CA ILE A 17 16.20 -16.73 14.31
C ILE A 17 17.24 -17.22 15.34
N ALA A 18 16.90 -18.17 16.18
CA ALA A 18 17.85 -18.74 17.15
C ALA A 18 19.05 -19.38 16.45
N LEU A 19 18.81 -20.16 15.38
CA LEU A 19 19.87 -20.76 14.58
C LEU A 19 20.75 -19.69 13.92
N LEU A 20 20.14 -18.66 13.34
CA LEU A 20 20.86 -17.52 12.75
C LEU A 20 21.77 -16.85 13.79
N VAL A 21 21.25 -16.56 14.99
CA VAL A 21 22.04 -15.92 16.07
C VAL A 21 23.23 -16.81 16.48
N VAL A 22 23.04 -18.13 16.60
CA VAL A 22 24.13 -19.06 16.89
C VAL A 22 25.18 -19.06 15.78
N LEU A 23 24.76 -19.13 14.51
CA LEU A 23 25.68 -19.08 13.37
C LEU A 23 26.44 -17.74 13.31
N GLN A 24 25.77 -16.64 13.62
CA GLN A 24 26.39 -15.31 13.70
C GLN A 24 27.41 -15.21 14.83
N LEU A 25 27.10 -15.76 16.01
CA LEU A 25 28.02 -15.84 17.15
C LEU A 25 29.26 -16.63 16.77
N LEU A 26 29.10 -17.81 16.18
CA LEU A 26 30.23 -18.65 15.76
C LEU A 26 31.09 -17.93 14.71
N GLN A 27 30.44 -17.35 13.68
CA GLN A 27 31.11 -16.60 12.62
C GLN A 27 31.90 -15.41 13.20
N THR A 28 31.27 -14.61 14.09
CA THR A 28 31.90 -13.41 14.65
C THR A 28 33.03 -13.80 15.63
N SER A 29 32.86 -14.87 16.43
CA SER A 29 33.91 -15.39 17.29
C SER A 29 35.11 -15.89 16.48
N ALA A 30 34.87 -16.59 15.38
CA ALA A 30 35.93 -17.00 14.44
C ALA A 30 36.68 -15.78 13.88
N THR A 31 35.94 -14.74 13.44
CA THR A 31 36.50 -13.48 12.93
C THR A 31 37.42 -12.80 13.98
N LEU A 32 36.97 -12.79 15.24
CA LEU A 32 37.73 -12.19 16.35
C LEU A 32 38.96 -13.02 16.76
N TYR A 33 38.94 -14.35 16.55
CA TYR A 33 40.06 -15.21 16.95
C TYR A 33 41.20 -15.23 15.92
N LEU A 34 40.93 -14.93 14.63
CA LEU A 34 41.94 -14.93 13.57
C LEU A 34 43.16 -14.00 13.85
N PRO A 35 42.99 -12.73 14.33
CA PRO A 35 44.11 -11.87 14.67
C PRO A 35 45.02 -12.45 15.77
N THR A 36 44.45 -13.12 16.77
CA THR A 36 45.24 -13.79 17.81
C THR A 36 46.09 -14.92 17.24
N LEU A 37 45.53 -15.76 16.36
CA LEU A 37 46.30 -16.82 15.68
C LEU A 37 47.40 -16.24 14.80
N ASN A 38 47.11 -15.13 14.09
CA ASN A 38 48.12 -14.42 13.32
C ASN A 38 49.27 -13.92 14.19
N ALA A 39 48.96 -13.37 15.38
CA ALA A 39 49.98 -12.99 16.37
C ALA A 39 50.89 -14.15 16.74
N HIS A 40 50.32 -15.30 17.10
CA HIS A 40 51.10 -16.52 17.44
C HIS A 40 51.99 -17.00 16.27
N ILE A 41 51.51 -16.92 15.02
CA ILE A 41 52.33 -17.25 13.85
C ILE A 41 53.52 -16.30 13.71
N ILE A 42 53.31 -15.00 13.96
CA ILE A 42 54.39 -14.01 13.91
C ILE A 42 55.42 -14.29 15.02
N ASP A 43 54.97 -14.41 16.26
CA ASP A 43 55.84 -14.48 17.41
C ASP A 43 56.61 -15.81 17.52
N ASN A 44 55.93 -16.95 17.35
CA ASN A 44 56.53 -18.27 17.51
C ASN A 44 56.96 -18.94 16.20
N GLY A 45 56.54 -18.39 15.07
CA GLY A 45 56.89 -18.93 13.75
C GLY A 45 57.89 -18.06 13.02
N VAL A 46 57.49 -16.78 12.72
CA VAL A 46 58.32 -15.88 11.89
C VAL A 46 59.55 -15.40 12.68
N VAL A 47 59.37 -14.96 13.92
CA VAL A 47 60.47 -14.45 14.75
C VAL A 47 61.47 -15.54 15.11
N GLU A 48 61.01 -16.76 15.38
CA GLU A 48 61.86 -17.91 15.72
C GLU A 48 62.34 -18.70 14.48
N GLY A 49 61.80 -18.43 13.30
CA GLY A 49 62.16 -19.10 12.04
C GLY A 49 61.60 -20.51 11.91
N ASP A 50 60.61 -20.88 12.74
CA ASP A 50 59.96 -22.19 12.69
C ASP A 50 58.91 -22.29 11.60
N THR A 51 59.29 -22.82 10.43
CA THR A 51 58.41 -23.03 9.30
C THR A 51 57.34 -24.10 9.55
N GLY A 52 57.62 -25.08 10.43
CA GLY A 52 56.66 -26.11 10.82
C GLY A 52 55.48 -25.52 11.58
N TYR A 53 55.78 -24.62 12.54
CA TYR A 53 54.79 -23.88 13.30
C TYR A 53 53.92 -23.02 12.39
N ILE A 54 54.53 -22.26 11.43
CA ILE A 54 53.81 -21.42 10.45
C ILE A 54 52.82 -22.26 9.63
N LEU A 55 53.27 -23.42 9.12
CA LEU A 55 52.40 -24.27 8.31
C LEU A 55 51.23 -24.86 9.11
N THR A 56 51.49 -25.30 10.36
CA THR A 56 50.47 -25.91 11.22
C THR A 56 49.38 -24.88 11.61
N PHE A 57 49.78 -23.71 12.10
CA PHE A 57 48.84 -22.66 12.49
C PHE A 57 48.22 -21.96 11.31
N GLY A 58 48.92 -21.87 10.18
CA GLY A 58 48.38 -21.41 8.91
C GLY A 58 47.26 -22.33 8.40
N ALA A 59 47.45 -23.64 8.47
CA ALA A 59 46.38 -24.59 8.13
C ALA A 59 45.17 -24.48 9.08
N LEU A 60 45.43 -24.28 10.39
CA LEU A 60 44.36 -24.02 11.36
C LEU A 60 43.60 -22.74 11.05
N MET A 61 44.27 -21.66 10.67
CA MET A 61 43.63 -20.39 10.25
C MET A 61 42.75 -20.58 9.03
N ILE A 62 43.21 -21.37 8.04
CA ILE A 62 42.39 -21.72 6.87
C ILE A 62 41.14 -22.50 7.30
N GLY A 63 41.29 -23.49 8.19
CA GLY A 63 40.16 -24.26 8.73
C GLY A 63 39.12 -23.38 9.41
N ILE A 64 39.58 -22.47 10.32
CA ILE A 64 38.68 -21.51 10.99
C ILE A 64 38.03 -20.56 10.01
N SER A 65 38.75 -20.08 8.99
CA SER A 65 38.21 -19.22 7.96
C SER A 65 37.12 -19.92 7.11
N LEU A 66 37.31 -21.22 6.82
CA LEU A 66 36.29 -22.02 6.13
C LEU A 66 35.03 -22.17 7.00
N VAL A 67 35.18 -22.47 8.28
CA VAL A 67 34.05 -22.53 9.23
C VAL A 67 33.33 -21.17 9.29
N GLN A 68 34.10 -20.07 9.40
CA GLN A 68 33.55 -18.70 9.37
C GLN A 68 32.69 -18.45 8.11
N VAL A 69 33.19 -18.81 6.92
CA VAL A 69 32.46 -18.63 5.65
C VAL A 69 31.19 -19.47 5.64
N VAL A 70 31.25 -20.74 6.04
CA VAL A 70 30.06 -21.62 6.09
C VAL A 70 29.01 -21.07 7.07
N CYS A 71 29.43 -20.65 8.25
CA CYS A 71 28.54 -20.04 9.26
C CYS A 71 27.92 -18.73 8.73
N ASN A 72 28.71 -17.89 8.03
CA ASN A 72 28.22 -16.64 7.44
C ASN A 72 27.18 -16.90 6.35
N ILE A 73 27.45 -17.83 5.42
CA ILE A 73 26.48 -18.23 4.37
C ILE A 73 25.18 -18.74 5.02
N GLY A 74 25.29 -19.59 6.05
CA GLY A 74 24.13 -20.08 6.79
C GLY A 74 23.34 -18.94 7.47
N ALA A 75 24.04 -18.04 8.15
CA ALA A 75 23.42 -16.89 8.83
C ALA A 75 22.68 -15.97 7.83
N VAL A 76 23.33 -15.62 6.72
CA VAL A 76 22.71 -14.81 5.65
C VAL A 76 21.51 -15.51 5.03
N TYR A 77 21.61 -16.82 4.75
CA TYR A 77 20.52 -17.61 4.20
C TYR A 77 19.28 -17.62 5.11
N PHE A 78 19.45 -17.96 6.38
CA PHE A 78 18.34 -17.97 7.34
C PHE A 78 17.81 -16.56 7.62
N GLY A 79 18.67 -15.54 7.62
CA GLY A 79 18.29 -14.14 7.75
C GLY A 79 17.43 -13.67 6.58
N ALA A 80 17.88 -13.90 5.35
CA ALA A 80 17.14 -13.53 4.14
C ALA A 80 15.81 -14.28 4.03
N ARG A 81 15.82 -15.59 4.30
CA ARG A 81 14.61 -16.42 4.28
C ARG A 81 13.57 -15.94 5.30
N THR A 82 14.01 -15.62 6.52
CA THR A 82 13.13 -15.12 7.60
C THR A 82 12.58 -13.74 7.27
N ALA A 83 13.42 -12.82 6.80
CA ALA A 83 12.99 -11.48 6.41
C ALA A 83 12.02 -11.51 5.22
N SER A 84 12.25 -12.37 4.22
CA SER A 84 11.36 -12.53 3.08
C SER A 84 10.03 -13.17 3.48
N ALA A 85 10.03 -14.15 4.37
CA ALA A 85 8.82 -14.77 4.90
C ALA A 85 7.99 -13.75 5.70
N LEU A 86 8.63 -12.92 6.54
CA LEU A 86 7.98 -11.80 7.23
C LEU A 86 7.31 -10.84 6.24
N GLY A 87 8.03 -10.46 5.18
CA GLY A 87 7.48 -9.57 4.15
C GLY A 87 6.27 -10.17 3.43
N ARG A 88 6.30 -11.47 3.14
CA ARG A 88 5.16 -12.21 2.58
C ARG A 88 3.96 -12.16 3.51
N ASP A 89 4.16 -12.51 4.78
CA ASP A 89 3.08 -12.61 5.76
C ASP A 89 2.47 -11.23 6.07
N LEU A 90 3.29 -10.18 6.15
CA LEU A 90 2.80 -8.80 6.30
C LEU A 90 1.97 -8.36 5.10
N ARG A 91 2.43 -8.65 3.86
CA ARG A 91 1.64 -8.33 2.65
C ARG A 91 0.31 -9.07 2.63
N GLY A 92 0.31 -10.36 2.99
CA GLY A 92 -0.92 -11.15 3.13
C GLY A 92 -1.87 -10.54 4.14
N ALA A 93 -1.40 -10.25 5.36
CA ALA A 93 -2.22 -9.68 6.42
C ALA A 93 -2.80 -8.30 6.06
N VAL A 94 -1.99 -7.42 5.42
CA VAL A 94 -2.48 -6.11 4.94
C VAL A 94 -3.51 -6.30 3.84
N PHE A 95 -3.27 -7.21 2.88
CA PHE A 95 -4.20 -7.51 1.80
C PHE A 95 -5.54 -8.03 2.33
N ASP A 96 -5.51 -9.02 3.21
CA ASP A 96 -6.72 -9.61 3.82
C ASP A 96 -7.53 -8.54 4.59
N ARG A 97 -6.82 -7.65 5.31
CA ARG A 97 -7.47 -6.55 6.02
C ARG A 97 -8.12 -5.56 5.04
N VAL A 98 -7.41 -5.17 3.99
CA VAL A 98 -7.93 -4.25 2.96
C VAL A 98 -9.15 -4.85 2.23
N GLN A 99 -9.16 -6.17 1.97
CA GLN A 99 -10.31 -6.84 1.39
C GLN A 99 -11.54 -6.86 2.31
N SER A 100 -11.34 -6.77 3.62
CA SER A 100 -12.44 -6.67 4.59
C SER A 100 -12.98 -5.24 4.77
N PHE A 101 -12.35 -4.21 4.17
CA PHE A 101 -12.76 -2.82 4.30
C PHE A 101 -14.03 -2.52 3.52
N SER A 102 -14.86 -1.66 4.10
CA SER A 102 -15.96 -1.04 3.37
C SER A 102 -15.47 0.08 2.45
N SER A 103 -16.37 0.61 1.63
CA SER A 103 -16.09 1.78 0.79
C SER A 103 -15.65 3.01 1.61
N ARG A 104 -16.01 3.06 2.88
CA ARG A 104 -15.63 4.12 3.82
C ARG A 104 -14.14 4.11 4.12
N GLU A 105 -13.60 2.96 4.54
CA GLU A 105 -12.17 2.80 4.87
C GLU A 105 -11.33 2.92 3.62
N LEU A 106 -11.79 2.34 2.49
CA LEU A 106 -11.12 2.50 1.19
C LEU A 106 -11.05 3.97 0.76
N GLY A 107 -12.11 4.76 1.00
CA GLY A 107 -12.11 6.20 0.76
C GLY A 107 -11.19 6.98 1.69
N HIS A 108 -11.12 6.58 2.97
CA HIS A 108 -10.26 7.23 3.97
C HIS A 108 -8.77 7.07 3.65
N PHE A 109 -8.32 5.85 3.37
CA PHE A 109 -6.91 5.59 3.06
C PHE A 109 -6.53 5.98 1.63
N GLY A 110 -7.43 5.76 0.68
CA GLY A 110 -7.21 5.88 -0.76
C GLY A 110 -6.35 4.75 -1.34
N ALA A 111 -6.70 4.28 -2.53
CA ALA A 111 -6.02 3.16 -3.19
C ALA A 111 -4.50 3.35 -3.36
N PRO A 112 -3.97 4.54 -3.77
CA PRO A 112 -2.52 4.73 -3.90
C PRO A 112 -1.77 4.57 -2.58
N SER A 113 -2.35 5.00 -1.46
CA SER A 113 -1.77 4.86 -0.13
C SER A 113 -1.74 3.39 0.31
N LEU A 114 -2.83 2.64 0.12
CA LEU A 114 -2.91 1.21 0.44
C LEU A 114 -1.92 0.38 -0.37
N ILE A 115 -1.77 0.67 -1.67
CA ILE A 115 -0.76 0.04 -2.52
C ILE A 115 0.64 0.29 -1.96
N THR A 116 0.97 1.55 -1.63
CA THR A 116 2.29 1.91 -1.07
C THR A 116 2.56 1.20 0.26
N ARG A 117 1.55 1.11 1.14
CA ARG A 117 1.65 0.42 2.44
C ARG A 117 1.87 -1.08 2.28
N THR A 118 1.20 -1.70 1.30
CA THR A 118 1.33 -3.14 1.02
C THR A 118 2.67 -3.49 0.33
N THR A 119 3.24 -2.58 -0.45
CA THR A 119 4.48 -2.82 -1.22
C THR A 119 5.69 -2.18 -0.56
N ASN A 120 5.86 -0.87 -0.71
CA ASN A 120 7.07 -0.15 -0.29
C ASN A 120 7.27 -0.16 1.23
N ASP A 121 6.21 0.08 2.03
CA ASP A 121 6.36 0.16 3.47
C ASP A 121 6.71 -1.22 4.05
N VAL A 122 6.08 -2.29 3.55
CA VAL A 122 6.45 -3.67 3.92
C VAL A 122 7.90 -3.97 3.52
N GLN A 123 8.35 -3.53 2.34
CA GLN A 123 9.73 -3.73 1.89
C GLN A 123 10.74 -3.00 2.79
N GLN A 124 10.43 -1.79 3.29
CA GLN A 124 11.31 -1.07 4.23
C GLN A 124 11.43 -1.81 5.56
N VAL A 125 10.33 -2.33 6.10
CA VAL A 125 10.34 -3.15 7.33
C VAL A 125 11.12 -4.44 7.11
N GLN A 126 10.90 -5.14 5.99
CA GLN A 126 11.63 -6.34 5.59
C GLN A 126 13.14 -6.08 5.49
N MET A 127 13.54 -4.97 4.85
CA MET A 127 14.96 -4.59 4.71
C MET A 127 15.60 -4.29 6.07
N LEU A 128 14.90 -3.57 6.95
CA LEU A 128 15.38 -3.35 8.31
C LEU A 128 15.63 -4.67 9.04
N VAL A 129 14.70 -5.62 8.97
CA VAL A 129 14.84 -6.94 9.63
C VAL A 129 16.04 -7.71 9.06
N LEU A 130 16.20 -7.72 7.73
CA LEU A 130 17.35 -8.34 7.07
C LEU A 130 18.66 -7.72 7.56
N MET A 131 18.76 -6.38 7.57
CA MET A 131 19.95 -5.68 8.03
C MET A 131 20.20 -5.88 9.53
N THR A 132 19.14 -5.96 10.33
CA THR A 132 19.26 -6.29 11.76
C THR A 132 19.90 -7.66 11.94
N PHE A 133 19.45 -8.66 11.21
CA PHE A 133 19.99 -10.01 11.29
C PHE A 133 21.41 -10.14 10.74
N THR A 134 21.80 -9.35 9.75
CA THR A 134 23.12 -9.45 9.14
C THR A 134 24.17 -8.54 9.79
N LEU A 135 23.78 -7.36 10.26
CA LEU A 135 24.73 -6.36 10.76
C LEU A 135 24.59 -6.09 12.27
N MET A 136 23.37 -5.97 12.78
CA MET A 136 23.16 -5.52 14.16
C MET A 136 23.48 -6.58 15.20
N VAL A 137 23.40 -7.87 14.83
CA VAL A 137 23.79 -8.96 15.76
C VAL A 137 25.31 -9.05 15.88
N SER A 138 26.05 -8.92 14.75
CA SER A 138 27.51 -9.03 14.76
C SER A 138 28.22 -7.77 15.31
N ALA A 139 27.69 -6.57 15.09
CA ALA A 139 28.34 -5.32 15.47
C ALA A 139 28.63 -5.20 16.99
N PRO A 140 27.69 -5.44 17.92
CA PRO A 140 27.97 -5.42 19.35
C PRO A 140 28.97 -6.50 19.76
N ILE A 141 28.90 -7.70 19.17
CA ILE A 141 29.79 -8.82 19.49
C ILE A 141 31.22 -8.48 19.05
N MET A 142 31.38 -7.91 17.83
CA MET A 142 32.69 -7.45 17.35
C MET A 142 33.25 -6.31 18.21
N CYS A 143 32.43 -5.36 18.63
CA CYS A 143 32.85 -4.24 19.44
C CYS A 143 33.31 -4.71 20.83
N VAL A 144 32.45 -5.43 21.56
CA VAL A 144 32.72 -5.90 22.91
C VAL A 144 33.82 -6.97 22.89
N GLY A 145 33.73 -7.95 21.98
CA GLY A 145 34.72 -9.01 21.84
C GLY A 145 36.09 -8.46 21.43
N GLY A 146 36.14 -7.51 20.50
CA GLY A 146 37.39 -6.84 20.12
C GLY A 146 38.06 -6.09 21.30
N ILE A 147 37.26 -5.38 22.12
CA ILE A 147 37.77 -4.71 23.33
C ILE A 147 38.26 -5.71 24.34
N VAL A 148 37.51 -6.79 24.60
CA VAL A 148 37.92 -7.83 25.59
C VAL A 148 39.22 -8.52 25.16
N LEU A 149 39.35 -8.88 23.87
CA LEU A 149 40.57 -9.50 23.36
C LEU A 149 41.76 -8.55 23.34
N ALA A 150 41.56 -7.28 23.00
CA ALA A 150 42.62 -6.27 23.10
C ALA A 150 43.09 -6.05 24.53
N LEU A 151 42.18 -6.02 25.52
CA LEU A 151 42.52 -5.98 26.95
C LEU A 151 43.33 -7.23 27.42
N GLY A 152 43.06 -8.38 26.81
CA GLY A 152 43.80 -9.62 27.07
C GLY A 152 45.22 -9.60 26.53
N LEU A 153 45.53 -8.81 25.50
CA LEU A 153 46.87 -8.66 24.93
C LEU A 153 47.75 -7.70 25.77
N ASP A 154 47.27 -6.46 25.95
CA ASP A 154 47.98 -5.46 26.75
C ASP A 154 47.02 -4.42 27.33
N VAL A 155 46.90 -4.39 28.67
CA VAL A 155 45.99 -3.47 29.37
C VAL A 155 46.39 -2.01 29.22
N PRO A 156 47.69 -1.61 29.38
CA PRO A 156 48.13 -0.24 29.16
C PRO A 156 47.85 0.27 27.75
N LEU A 157 48.09 -0.54 26.72
CA LEU A 157 47.84 -0.15 25.32
C LEU A 157 46.34 -0.02 25.04
N SER A 158 45.50 -0.79 25.70
CA SER A 158 44.03 -0.73 25.59
C SER A 158 43.44 0.61 26.05
N ALA A 159 44.19 1.43 26.82
CA ALA A 159 43.80 2.80 27.15
C ALA A 159 43.58 3.65 25.89
N VAL A 160 44.27 3.35 24.76
CA VAL A 160 44.06 3.99 23.48
C VAL A 160 42.64 3.71 22.98
N LEU A 161 42.11 2.49 23.14
CA LEU A 161 40.73 2.15 22.70
C LEU A 161 39.67 2.89 23.52
N ILE A 162 39.93 3.09 24.83
CA ILE A 162 39.04 3.85 25.72
C ILE A 162 38.92 5.31 25.24
N ALA A 163 39.94 5.87 24.61
CA ALA A 163 39.90 7.20 24.01
C ALA A 163 39.28 7.18 22.62
N VAL A 164 39.64 6.22 21.77
CA VAL A 164 39.23 6.15 20.34
C VAL A 164 37.74 5.89 20.19
N VAL A 165 37.13 4.96 20.94
CA VAL A 165 35.72 4.61 20.80
C VAL A 165 34.80 5.79 21.14
N PRO A 166 34.97 6.53 22.25
CA PRO A 166 34.20 7.74 22.51
C PRO A 166 34.43 8.85 21.48
N VAL A 167 35.69 9.08 21.07
CA VAL A 167 36.00 10.09 20.05
C VAL A 167 35.27 9.78 18.74
N LEU A 168 35.33 8.54 18.27
CA LEU A 168 34.61 8.08 17.10
C LEU A 168 33.09 8.25 17.27
N GLY A 169 32.53 7.84 18.43
CA GLY A 169 31.13 7.98 18.78
C GLY A 169 30.67 9.45 18.76
N ILE A 170 31.47 10.36 19.32
CA ILE A 170 31.18 11.81 19.30
C ILE A 170 31.21 12.32 17.86
N CYS A 171 32.24 12.01 17.08
CA CYS A 171 32.41 12.42 15.70
C CYS A 171 31.22 11.99 14.83
N VAL A 172 30.85 10.72 14.92
CA VAL A 172 29.68 10.15 14.20
C VAL A 172 28.38 10.82 14.63
N THR A 173 28.20 11.00 15.94
CA THR A 173 26.98 11.62 16.49
C THR A 173 26.83 13.06 16.01
N LEU A 174 27.91 13.84 15.96
CA LEU A 174 27.91 15.21 15.46
C LEU A 174 27.51 15.29 13.98
N ILE A 175 28.06 14.39 13.15
CA ILE A 175 27.68 14.31 11.73
C ILE A 175 26.21 13.93 11.59
N VAL A 176 25.75 12.88 12.26
CA VAL A 176 24.35 12.40 12.19
C VAL A 176 23.38 13.48 12.65
N ARG A 177 23.69 14.20 13.73
CA ARG A 177 22.88 15.34 14.19
C ARG A 177 22.74 16.44 13.13
N ARG A 178 23.81 16.74 12.38
CA ARG A 178 23.76 17.73 11.30
C ARG A 178 23.11 17.19 10.02
N LEU A 179 23.21 15.91 9.73
CA LEU A 179 22.57 15.28 8.58
C LEU A 179 21.04 15.20 8.69
N ARG A 180 20.50 14.97 9.90
CA ARG A 180 19.04 14.84 10.11
C ARG A 180 18.22 16.01 9.55
N PRO A 181 18.53 17.30 9.86
CA PRO A 181 17.77 18.41 9.31
C PRO A 181 17.96 18.56 7.80
N LEU A 182 19.16 18.24 7.25
CA LEU A 182 19.42 18.27 5.83
C LEU A 182 18.59 17.24 5.08
N PHE A 183 18.48 16.00 5.57
CA PHE A 183 17.62 14.97 4.98
C PHE A 183 16.14 15.38 5.00
N ARG A 184 15.65 15.97 6.10
CA ARG A 184 14.28 16.48 6.19
C ARG A 184 14.02 17.58 5.17
N SER A 185 14.93 18.56 5.06
CA SER A 185 14.84 19.63 4.08
C SER A 185 14.91 19.10 2.65
N MET A 186 15.80 18.15 2.38
CA MET A 186 15.91 17.48 1.07
C MET A 186 14.59 16.80 0.69
N GLN A 187 13.92 16.13 1.62
CA GLN A 187 12.62 15.51 1.37
C GLN A 187 11.56 16.56 1.00
N THR A 188 11.49 17.66 1.73
CA THR A 188 10.55 18.77 1.42
C THR A 188 10.78 19.35 0.02
N ARG A 189 12.07 19.49 -0.40
CA ARG A 189 12.41 19.97 -1.75
C ARG A 189 12.08 18.94 -2.83
N LEU A 190 12.28 17.66 -2.55
CA LEU A 190 11.87 16.57 -3.45
C LEU A 190 10.35 16.56 -3.65
N ASP A 191 9.58 16.76 -2.58
CA ASP A 191 8.13 16.85 -2.65
C ASP A 191 7.67 18.05 -3.48
N ALA A 192 8.39 19.17 -3.40
CA ALA A 192 8.14 20.35 -4.25
C ALA A 192 8.38 20.05 -5.74
N VAL A 193 9.48 19.38 -6.08
CA VAL A 193 9.77 18.93 -7.47
C VAL A 193 8.67 17.99 -7.95
N ASN A 194 8.30 16.98 -7.16
CA ASN A 194 7.25 16.02 -7.52
C ASN A 194 5.89 16.70 -7.73
N ARG A 195 5.56 17.72 -6.94
CA ARG A 195 4.34 18.52 -7.10
C ARG A 195 4.34 19.25 -8.44
N VAL A 196 5.42 19.97 -8.75
CA VAL A 196 5.55 20.71 -10.03
C VAL A 196 5.46 19.76 -11.21
N LEU A 197 6.14 18.61 -11.18
CA LEU A 197 6.07 17.59 -12.22
C LEU A 197 4.66 17.05 -12.41
N ARG A 198 3.96 16.73 -11.31
CA ARG A 198 2.59 16.24 -11.37
C ARG A 198 1.65 17.27 -11.99
N GLU A 199 1.77 18.53 -11.58
CA GLU A 199 0.97 19.64 -12.14
C GLU A 199 1.24 19.79 -13.65
N GLN A 200 2.51 19.76 -14.08
CA GLN A 200 2.89 19.88 -15.50
C GLN A 200 2.38 18.70 -16.33
N ILE A 201 2.55 17.47 -15.85
CA ILE A 201 2.09 16.27 -16.58
C ILE A 201 0.56 16.26 -16.68
N THR A 202 -0.13 16.50 -15.58
CA THR A 202 -1.60 16.51 -15.55
C THR A 202 -2.19 17.70 -16.32
N GLY A 203 -1.56 18.87 -16.16
CA GLY A 203 -1.97 20.14 -16.80
C GLY A 203 -1.38 20.39 -18.18
N ASN A 204 -0.70 19.44 -18.81
CA ASN A 204 0.03 19.65 -20.06
C ASN A 204 -0.84 20.27 -21.17
N ARG A 205 -2.10 19.87 -21.29
CA ARG A 205 -3.03 20.45 -22.27
C ARG A 205 -3.27 21.95 -22.03
N VAL A 206 -3.37 22.35 -20.76
CA VAL A 206 -3.54 23.76 -20.38
C VAL A 206 -2.27 24.54 -20.67
N ILE A 207 -1.11 24.00 -20.29
CA ILE A 207 0.19 24.64 -20.55
C ILE A 207 0.36 24.90 -22.06
N ARG A 208 0.08 23.91 -22.89
CA ARG A 208 0.15 24.01 -24.35
C ARG A 208 -0.89 24.98 -24.93
N ALA A 209 -2.14 24.95 -24.44
CA ALA A 209 -3.19 25.85 -24.90
C ALA A 209 -2.88 27.33 -24.62
N PHE A 210 -2.19 27.61 -23.50
CA PHE A 210 -1.82 28.97 -23.12
C PHE A 210 -0.38 29.35 -23.43
N VAL A 211 0.40 28.46 -24.11
CA VAL A 211 1.80 28.67 -24.50
C VAL A 211 2.65 29.09 -23.29
N ARG A 212 2.50 28.38 -22.14
CA ARG A 212 3.18 28.70 -20.89
C ARG A 212 4.38 27.79 -20.60
N ASP A 213 4.95 27.17 -21.62
CA ASP A 213 6.08 26.24 -21.50
C ASP A 213 7.28 26.87 -20.80
N GLU A 214 7.68 28.09 -21.19
CA GLU A 214 8.85 28.78 -20.62
C GLU A 214 8.64 29.10 -19.13
N TYR A 215 7.45 29.54 -18.75
CA TYR A 215 7.09 29.80 -17.35
C TYR A 215 7.19 28.54 -16.49
N GLU A 216 6.65 27.44 -16.99
CA GLU A 216 6.68 26.16 -16.27
C GLU A 216 8.09 25.55 -16.23
N GLN A 217 8.90 25.71 -17.28
CA GLN A 217 10.32 25.36 -17.24
C GLN A 217 11.08 26.16 -16.17
N GLY A 218 10.80 27.45 -16.04
CA GLY A 218 11.35 28.29 -14.98
C GLY A 218 10.95 27.81 -13.57
N ARG A 219 9.67 27.45 -13.38
CA ARG A 219 9.17 26.86 -12.10
C ARG A 219 9.90 25.57 -11.74
N PHE A 220 10.01 24.67 -12.72
CA PHE A 220 10.72 23.41 -12.52
C PHE A 220 12.22 23.65 -12.26
N GLY A 221 12.86 24.52 -13.05
CA GLY A 221 14.27 24.86 -12.88
C GLY A 221 14.59 25.38 -11.48
N LYS A 222 13.72 26.24 -10.91
CA LYS A 222 13.87 26.74 -9.53
C LYS A 222 13.75 25.61 -8.51
N ALA A 223 12.70 24.80 -8.60
CA ALA A 223 12.48 23.69 -7.67
C ALA A 223 13.63 22.67 -7.73
N ASN A 224 14.09 22.34 -8.93
CA ASN A 224 15.22 21.43 -9.17
C ASN A 224 16.55 22.02 -8.66
N GLY A 225 16.79 23.31 -8.87
CA GLY A 225 17.95 24.02 -8.33
C GLY A 225 18.01 24.00 -6.80
N ASP A 226 16.87 24.27 -6.14
CA ASP A 226 16.73 24.20 -4.69
C ASP A 226 17.02 22.77 -4.16
N LEU A 227 16.52 21.75 -4.85
CA LEU A 227 16.78 20.34 -4.50
C LEU A 227 18.27 20.01 -4.68
N THR A 228 18.87 20.41 -5.81
CA THR A 228 20.29 20.18 -6.10
C THR A 228 21.21 20.83 -5.05
N ALA A 229 20.92 22.07 -4.65
CA ALA A 229 21.68 22.76 -3.60
C ALA A 229 21.64 21.98 -2.28
N MET A 230 20.45 21.44 -1.92
CA MET A 230 20.28 20.64 -0.70
C MET A 230 20.96 19.27 -0.79
N GLN A 231 20.90 18.62 -1.96
CA GLN A 231 21.60 17.36 -2.22
C GLN A 231 23.12 17.54 -2.12
N LEU A 232 23.66 18.64 -2.68
CA LEU A 232 25.08 18.97 -2.55
C LEU A 232 25.50 19.22 -1.11
N ALA A 233 24.70 19.95 -0.32
CA ALA A 233 24.98 20.18 1.09
C ALA A 233 24.99 18.87 1.88
N THR A 234 24.02 17.98 1.64
CA THR A 234 23.95 16.65 2.24
C THR A 234 25.10 15.77 1.79
N GLY A 235 25.42 15.77 0.48
CA GLY A 235 26.52 15.00 -0.09
C GLY A 235 27.89 15.42 0.46
N ARG A 236 28.15 16.72 0.60
CA ARG A 236 29.38 17.23 1.23
C ARG A 236 29.53 16.76 2.68
N MET A 237 28.45 16.76 3.44
CA MET A 237 28.46 16.27 4.83
C MET A 237 28.70 14.77 4.89
N LEU A 238 28.09 13.97 4.01
CA LEU A 238 28.35 12.53 3.90
C LEU A 238 29.78 12.24 3.44
N ALA A 239 30.29 13.01 2.49
CA ALA A 239 31.66 12.88 1.98
C ALA A 239 32.71 13.11 3.07
N LEU A 240 32.44 13.95 4.08
CA LEU A 240 33.34 14.19 5.21
C LEU A 240 33.38 13.01 6.20
N MET A 241 32.36 12.14 6.20
CA MET A 241 32.28 11.03 7.18
C MET A 241 33.43 10.05 7.03
N PHE A 242 33.71 9.58 5.81
CA PHE A 242 34.75 8.59 5.57
C PHE A 242 36.16 9.11 5.89
N PRO A 243 36.60 10.30 5.37
CA PRO A 243 37.90 10.87 5.73
C PRO A 243 38.07 11.11 7.23
N MET A 244 37.02 11.56 7.93
CA MET A 244 37.07 11.80 9.37
C MET A 244 37.27 10.50 10.16
N VAL A 245 36.52 9.44 9.81
CA VAL A 245 36.72 8.12 10.42
C VAL A 245 38.12 7.59 10.12
N MET A 246 38.61 7.72 8.87
CA MET A 246 39.95 7.29 8.50
C MET A 246 41.04 8.10 9.22
N THR A 247 40.82 9.39 9.47
CA THR A 247 41.74 10.21 10.28
C THR A 247 41.84 9.68 11.73
N VAL A 248 40.68 9.39 12.34
CA VAL A 248 40.65 8.79 13.70
C VAL A 248 41.38 7.45 13.72
N VAL A 249 41.12 6.57 12.73
CA VAL A 249 41.79 5.28 12.58
C VAL A 249 43.30 5.45 12.44
N ASN A 250 43.76 6.30 11.53
CA ASN A 250 45.19 6.48 11.26
C ASN A 250 45.94 7.09 12.47
N VAL A 251 45.35 8.12 13.11
CA VAL A 251 45.92 8.72 14.31
C VAL A 251 45.99 7.67 15.45
N SER A 252 44.92 6.88 15.59
CA SER A 252 44.88 5.81 16.58
C SER A 252 45.91 4.71 16.28
N SER A 253 46.07 4.32 15.02
CA SER A 253 47.08 3.34 14.59
C SER A 253 48.49 3.85 14.85
N ILE A 254 48.78 5.13 14.58
CA ILE A 254 50.09 5.75 14.91
C ILE A 254 50.32 5.71 16.43
N ALA A 255 49.33 6.06 17.25
CA ALA A 255 49.43 6.01 18.68
C ALA A 255 49.68 4.56 19.18
N VAL A 256 48.94 3.58 18.65
CA VAL A 256 49.12 2.15 18.99
C VAL A 256 50.52 1.68 18.61
N VAL A 257 51.03 2.04 17.42
CA VAL A 257 52.39 1.68 16.99
C VAL A 257 53.43 2.37 17.88
N TRP A 258 53.27 3.65 18.19
CA TRP A 258 54.21 4.41 19.04
C TRP A 258 54.28 3.84 20.45
N PHE A 259 53.16 3.68 21.13
CA PHE A 259 53.14 3.12 22.50
C PHE A 259 53.48 1.64 22.51
N GLY A 260 53.01 0.85 21.51
CA GLY A 260 53.34 -0.56 21.35
C GLY A 260 54.81 -0.80 21.14
N ALA A 261 55.50 0.02 20.32
CA ALA A 261 56.96 -0.07 20.15
C ALA A 261 57.73 0.13 21.48
N HIS A 262 57.29 1.08 22.31
CA HIS A 262 57.87 1.26 23.66
C HIS A 262 57.63 0.06 24.56
N ARG A 263 56.46 -0.56 24.47
CA ARG A 263 56.10 -1.77 25.22
C ARG A 263 56.92 -2.99 24.77
N ILE A 264 57.16 -3.14 23.46
CA ILE A 264 57.99 -4.20 22.89
C ILE A 264 59.44 -4.00 23.33
N ASN A 265 59.98 -2.78 23.25
CA ASN A 265 61.35 -2.47 23.69
C ASN A 265 61.58 -2.71 25.19
N SER A 266 60.54 -2.56 26.03
CA SER A 266 60.57 -2.85 27.45
C SER A 266 60.32 -4.32 27.78
N GLY A 267 60.10 -5.20 26.79
CA GLY A 267 59.82 -6.63 26.99
C GLY A 267 58.40 -6.93 27.48
N GLY A 268 57.50 -5.94 27.49
CA GLY A 268 56.13 -6.09 28.00
C GLY A 268 55.10 -6.54 26.94
N MET A 269 55.51 -6.67 25.66
CA MET A 269 54.62 -7.04 24.56
C MET A 269 55.42 -7.66 23.41
N GLN A 270 54.82 -8.62 22.67
CA GLN A 270 55.40 -9.22 21.46
C GLN A 270 55.00 -8.48 20.17
N ILE A 271 55.70 -8.72 19.07
CA ILE A 271 55.43 -8.05 17.77
C ILE A 271 54.07 -8.52 17.21
N GLY A 272 53.77 -9.80 17.35
CA GLY A 272 52.50 -10.37 16.93
C GLY A 272 51.31 -9.76 17.67
N ASP A 273 51.44 -9.51 18.99
CA ASP A 273 50.41 -8.86 19.78
C ASP A 273 50.08 -7.45 19.25
N LEU A 274 51.09 -6.67 18.84
CA LEU A 274 50.88 -5.35 18.24
C LEU A 274 50.09 -5.44 16.96
N THR A 275 50.37 -6.44 16.11
CA THR A 275 49.62 -6.64 14.86
C THR A 275 48.18 -7.06 15.10
N ALA A 276 47.95 -7.95 16.09
CA ALA A 276 46.58 -8.33 16.49
C ALA A 276 45.80 -7.14 17.06
N PHE A 277 46.45 -6.29 17.85
CA PHE A 277 45.83 -5.08 18.42
C PHE A 277 45.37 -4.11 17.34
N LEU A 278 46.20 -3.88 16.30
CA LEU A 278 45.81 -3.07 15.12
C LEU A 278 44.61 -3.68 14.39
N ALA A 279 44.57 -5.01 14.25
CA ALA A 279 43.42 -5.68 13.63
C ALA A 279 42.14 -5.52 14.48
N TYR A 280 42.23 -5.63 15.80
CA TYR A 280 41.09 -5.38 16.70
C TYR A 280 40.62 -3.93 16.65
N LEU A 281 41.54 -2.95 16.59
CA LEU A 281 41.18 -1.55 16.41
C LEU A 281 40.33 -1.36 15.16
N MET A 282 40.75 -1.94 14.02
CA MET A 282 39.99 -1.87 12.77
C MET A 282 38.62 -2.53 12.86
N GLN A 283 38.52 -3.71 13.51
CA GLN A 283 37.25 -4.42 13.71
C GLN A 283 36.28 -3.62 14.59
N ILE A 284 36.76 -3.00 15.67
CA ILE A 284 35.96 -2.14 16.56
C ILE A 284 35.42 -0.94 15.77
N VAL A 285 36.27 -0.25 15.00
CA VAL A 285 35.83 0.89 14.18
C VAL A 285 34.78 0.48 13.16
N MET A 286 34.98 -0.64 12.44
CA MET A 286 34.01 -1.17 11.50
C MET A 286 32.69 -1.53 12.17
N SER A 287 32.71 -2.08 13.40
CA SER A 287 31.49 -2.39 14.15
C SER A 287 30.69 -1.12 14.51
N VAL A 288 31.39 -0.04 14.90
CA VAL A 288 30.75 1.27 15.17
C VAL A 288 30.14 1.86 13.90
N MET A 289 30.83 1.73 12.77
CA MET A 289 30.28 2.17 11.47
C MET A 289 29.04 1.38 11.07
N MET A 290 29.03 0.05 11.24
CA MET A 290 27.85 -0.80 11.00
C MET A 290 26.66 -0.39 11.87
N ALA A 291 26.89 -0.16 13.17
CA ALA A 291 25.87 0.30 14.10
C ALA A 291 25.30 1.67 13.67
N THR A 292 26.17 2.60 13.24
CA THR A 292 25.78 3.93 12.77
C THR A 292 24.86 3.85 11.55
N PHE A 293 25.23 3.04 10.56
CA PHE A 293 24.40 2.84 9.35
C PHE A 293 23.02 2.31 9.70
N MET A 294 22.95 1.39 10.64
CA MET A 294 21.70 0.80 11.13
C MET A 294 20.78 1.85 11.78
N PHE A 295 21.33 2.74 12.63
CA PHE A 295 20.56 3.83 13.26
C PHE A 295 19.94 4.82 12.26
N MET A 296 20.49 4.95 11.06
CA MET A 296 19.91 5.78 10.01
C MET A 296 18.67 5.14 9.35
N MET A 297 18.56 3.81 9.36
CA MET A 297 17.44 3.07 8.75
C MET A 297 16.22 2.94 9.66
N VAL A 298 16.45 2.86 10.99
CA VAL A 298 15.38 2.61 11.97
C VAL A 298 14.23 3.62 11.90
N PRO A 299 14.44 4.95 11.86
CA PRO A 299 13.33 5.92 11.85
C PRO A 299 12.43 5.79 10.62
N ARG A 300 13.01 5.45 9.48
CA ARG A 300 12.23 5.25 8.25
C ARG A 300 11.34 4.02 8.35
N ALA A 301 11.90 2.92 8.84
CA ALA A 301 11.14 1.69 9.02
C ALA A 301 10.07 1.83 10.13
N GLU A 302 10.31 2.67 11.14
CA GLU A 302 9.33 2.98 12.19
C GLU A 302 8.08 3.65 11.61
N VAL A 303 8.24 4.69 10.79
CA VAL A 303 7.13 5.36 10.11
C VAL A 303 6.37 4.37 9.18
N CYS A 304 7.10 3.52 8.44
CA CYS A 304 6.47 2.50 7.60
C CYS A 304 5.67 1.49 8.45
N ALA A 305 6.23 1.05 9.59
CA ALA A 305 5.55 0.13 10.49
C ALA A 305 4.28 0.74 11.12
N GLU A 306 4.31 2.04 11.47
CA GLU A 306 3.14 2.77 11.96
C GLU A 306 2.01 2.79 10.91
N ARG A 307 2.35 3.09 9.66
CA ARG A 307 1.38 3.12 8.56
C ARG A 307 0.80 1.74 8.24
N ILE A 308 1.60 0.67 8.35
CA ILE A 308 1.12 -0.71 8.20
C ILE A 308 0.18 -1.06 9.36
N GLN A 309 0.58 -0.71 10.58
CA GLN A 309 -0.20 -1.03 11.78
C GLN A 309 -1.53 -0.30 11.81
N GLU A 310 -1.60 0.95 11.34
CA GLU A 310 -2.83 1.70 11.15
C GLU A 310 -3.84 0.93 10.28
N VAL A 311 -3.39 0.32 9.17
CA VAL A 311 -4.26 -0.52 8.34
C VAL A 311 -4.69 -1.78 9.07
N LEU A 312 -3.77 -2.47 9.74
CA LEU A 312 -4.06 -3.74 10.42
C LEU A 312 -5.00 -3.57 11.64
N GLU A 313 -4.94 -2.42 12.32
CA GLU A 313 -5.76 -2.10 13.49
C GLU A 313 -7.11 -1.45 13.11
N THR A 314 -7.25 -0.93 11.89
CA THR A 314 -8.52 -0.35 11.43
C THR A 314 -9.55 -1.46 11.20
N GLU A 315 -10.66 -1.39 11.88
CA GLU A 315 -11.80 -2.28 11.69
C GLU A 315 -12.72 -1.76 10.58
N SER A 316 -13.34 -2.68 9.83
CA SER A 316 -14.36 -2.31 8.85
C SER A 316 -15.59 -1.75 9.54
N SER A 317 -16.15 -0.66 8.99
CA SER A 317 -17.40 -0.09 9.48
C SER A 317 -18.61 -0.96 9.11
N VAL A 318 -18.48 -1.84 8.11
CA VAL A 318 -19.50 -2.82 7.73
C VAL A 318 -19.03 -4.19 8.20
N VAL A 319 -19.67 -4.69 9.27
CA VAL A 319 -19.32 -5.98 9.89
C VAL A 319 -20.37 -7.03 9.52
N PRO A 320 -19.96 -8.20 9.01
CA PRO A 320 -20.89 -9.30 8.77
C PRO A 320 -21.64 -9.71 10.06
N PRO A 321 -22.93 -10.05 9.98
CA PRO A 321 -23.69 -10.48 11.16
C PRO A 321 -23.16 -11.81 11.70
N THR A 322 -23.24 -12.00 13.02
CA THR A 322 -22.81 -13.24 13.69
C THR A 322 -23.75 -14.41 13.43
N ALA A 323 -25.01 -14.11 13.15
CA ALA A 323 -26.05 -15.10 12.80
C ALA A 323 -26.80 -14.60 11.56
N PRO A 324 -26.20 -14.75 10.34
CA PRO A 324 -26.77 -14.21 9.12
C PRO A 324 -28.07 -14.92 8.72
N VAL A 325 -29.02 -14.15 8.19
CA VAL A 325 -30.17 -14.69 7.49
C VAL A 325 -29.69 -15.19 6.11
N THR A 326 -29.84 -16.50 5.88
CA THR A 326 -29.36 -17.20 4.68
C THR A 326 -30.40 -17.41 3.60
N GLU A 327 -31.67 -17.08 3.86
CA GLU A 327 -32.77 -17.18 2.91
C GLU A 327 -33.65 -15.95 2.98
N LEU A 328 -33.94 -15.35 1.80
CA LEU A 328 -34.95 -14.31 1.64
C LEU A 328 -36.27 -14.98 1.16
N ARG A 329 -37.40 -14.54 1.69
CA ARG A 329 -38.72 -15.12 1.38
C ARG A 329 -39.57 -14.21 0.50
N GLY A 330 -38.94 -13.45 -0.35
CA GLY A 330 -39.56 -12.50 -1.26
C GLY A 330 -39.06 -12.67 -2.69
N HIS A 331 -39.43 -11.72 -3.55
CA HIS A 331 -39.01 -11.63 -4.94
C HIS A 331 -38.52 -10.23 -5.26
N GLY A 332 -37.50 -9.77 -4.48
CA GLY A 332 -36.85 -8.50 -4.72
C GLY A 332 -37.62 -7.26 -4.21
N HIS A 333 -38.37 -7.36 -3.12
CA HIS A 333 -39.00 -6.21 -2.50
C HIS A 333 -37.96 -5.36 -1.75
N LEU A 334 -37.77 -4.11 -2.19
CA LEU A 334 -36.89 -3.15 -1.53
C LEU A 334 -37.68 -2.13 -0.74
N GLU A 335 -37.38 -2.00 0.54
CA GLU A 335 -37.97 -0.99 1.40
C GLU A 335 -36.88 -0.24 2.19
N ILE A 336 -36.90 1.07 2.16
CA ILE A 336 -36.05 1.95 2.95
C ILE A 336 -36.96 2.66 3.94
N ARG A 337 -36.70 2.52 5.26
CA ARG A 337 -37.51 3.08 6.35
C ARG A 337 -36.73 4.10 7.14
N ASN A 338 -37.13 5.35 7.05
CA ASN A 338 -36.57 6.48 7.78
C ASN A 338 -35.03 6.47 7.77
N ALA A 339 -34.43 6.12 6.62
CA ALA A 339 -32.98 5.96 6.54
C ALA A 339 -32.27 7.31 6.49
N GLY A 340 -31.27 7.46 7.35
CA GLY A 340 -30.34 8.54 7.37
C GLY A 340 -28.91 8.07 7.12
N PHE A 341 -28.09 8.91 6.51
CA PHE A 341 -26.67 8.61 6.32
C PHE A 341 -25.80 9.86 6.43
N ARG A 342 -24.73 9.74 7.20
CA ARG A 342 -23.70 10.77 7.37
C ARG A 342 -22.32 10.20 7.09
N TYR A 343 -21.55 10.86 6.23
CA TYR A 343 -20.15 10.52 6.06
C TYR A 343 -19.34 10.89 7.31
N PRO A 344 -18.30 10.14 7.67
CA PRO A 344 -17.44 10.47 8.80
C PRO A 344 -16.79 11.84 8.64
N GLY A 345 -16.85 12.62 9.70
CA GLY A 345 -16.30 13.99 9.70
C GLY A 345 -17.16 15.03 8.98
N ALA A 346 -18.28 14.65 8.38
CA ALA A 346 -19.24 15.61 7.82
C ALA A 346 -20.07 16.24 8.97
N GLU A 347 -20.29 17.56 8.89
CA GLU A 347 -21.14 18.28 9.85
C GLU A 347 -22.60 17.89 9.66
N GLU A 348 -23.05 17.72 8.40
CA GLU A 348 -24.44 17.46 8.05
C GLU A 348 -24.61 16.06 7.43
N PRO A 349 -25.76 15.38 7.69
CA PRO A 349 -26.10 14.12 7.02
C PRO A 349 -26.41 14.36 5.54
N VAL A 350 -25.96 13.43 4.69
CA VAL A 350 -26.22 13.45 3.23
C VAL A 350 -27.62 12.93 2.91
N LEU A 351 -28.14 12.00 3.74
CA LEU A 351 -29.52 11.50 3.63
C LEU A 351 -30.22 11.69 4.96
N ARG A 352 -31.50 12.12 4.91
CA ARG A 352 -32.29 12.45 6.08
C ARG A 352 -33.70 11.89 5.95
N SER A 353 -34.05 10.95 6.81
CA SER A 353 -35.40 10.36 6.91
C SER A 353 -35.94 9.94 5.55
N ILE A 354 -35.20 9.11 4.83
CA ILE A 354 -35.59 8.60 3.53
C ILE A 354 -36.56 7.44 3.72
N ASP A 355 -37.75 7.56 3.11
CA ASP A 355 -38.70 6.48 2.96
C ASP A 355 -38.89 6.18 1.45
N LEU A 356 -38.69 4.92 1.06
CA LEU A 356 -38.81 4.46 -0.31
C LEU A 356 -39.26 3.00 -0.34
N VAL A 357 -40.17 2.69 -1.25
CA VAL A 357 -40.58 1.30 -1.53
C VAL A 357 -40.47 1.07 -3.03
N ALA A 358 -39.74 0.04 -3.44
CA ALA A 358 -39.69 -0.46 -4.82
C ALA A 358 -40.09 -1.94 -4.86
N ARG A 359 -40.91 -2.32 -5.84
CA ARG A 359 -41.52 -3.65 -5.92
C ARG A 359 -41.06 -4.39 -7.16
N ALA A 360 -41.11 -5.70 -7.11
CA ALA A 360 -40.89 -6.55 -8.28
C ALA A 360 -41.85 -6.17 -9.43
N GLY A 361 -41.31 -6.14 -10.63
CA GLY A 361 -42.03 -5.72 -11.83
C GLY A 361 -42.21 -4.21 -12.00
N GLU A 362 -41.73 -3.38 -11.07
CA GLU A 362 -41.80 -1.93 -11.14
C GLU A 362 -40.41 -1.29 -11.35
N THR A 363 -40.38 -0.25 -12.16
CA THR A 363 -39.23 0.64 -12.31
C THR A 363 -39.39 1.87 -11.42
N THR A 364 -38.55 2.01 -10.41
CA THR A 364 -38.49 3.21 -9.56
C THR A 364 -37.33 4.08 -10.00
N ALA A 365 -37.57 5.31 -10.36
CA ALA A 365 -36.55 6.26 -10.71
C ALA A 365 -36.25 7.23 -9.56
N VAL A 366 -35.01 7.64 -9.40
CA VAL A 366 -34.59 8.66 -8.43
C VAL A 366 -33.92 9.80 -9.19
N ILE A 367 -34.48 10.99 -9.07
CA ILE A 367 -33.97 12.23 -9.70
C ILE A 367 -33.73 13.30 -8.62
N GLY A 368 -32.88 14.27 -8.91
CA GLY A 368 -32.56 15.39 -8.04
C GLY A 368 -31.29 16.09 -8.46
N SER A 369 -30.99 17.21 -7.83
CA SER A 369 -29.79 18.02 -8.08
C SER A 369 -28.49 17.23 -7.85
N THR A 370 -27.38 17.72 -8.42
CA THR A 370 -26.06 17.16 -8.12
C THR A 370 -25.75 17.36 -6.64
N GLY A 371 -25.32 16.30 -5.97
CA GLY A 371 -25.04 16.36 -4.51
C GLY A 371 -26.25 16.04 -3.62
N SER A 372 -27.45 15.79 -4.16
CA SER A 372 -28.65 15.47 -3.35
C SER A 372 -28.62 14.10 -2.66
N GLY A 373 -27.56 13.28 -2.85
CA GLY A 373 -27.38 12.00 -2.15
C GLY A 373 -27.81 10.76 -2.92
N LYS A 374 -28.15 10.84 -4.22
CA LYS A 374 -28.66 9.72 -5.04
C LYS A 374 -27.75 8.48 -5.05
N SER A 375 -26.48 8.65 -5.37
CA SER A 375 -25.51 7.53 -5.37
C SER A 375 -25.29 6.96 -3.98
N THR A 376 -25.35 7.80 -2.95
CA THR A 376 -25.25 7.38 -1.54
C THR A 376 -26.44 6.50 -1.18
N LEU A 377 -27.66 6.89 -1.60
CA LEU A 377 -28.87 6.13 -1.38
C LEU A 377 -28.76 4.73 -2.01
N LEU A 378 -28.35 4.65 -3.29
CA LEU A 378 -28.14 3.36 -3.95
C LEU A 378 -27.05 2.51 -3.25
N GLY A 379 -26.02 3.14 -2.72
CA GLY A 379 -24.92 2.45 -2.04
C GLY A 379 -25.31 1.80 -0.70
N LEU A 380 -26.43 2.22 -0.10
CA LEU A 380 -26.96 1.58 1.12
C LEU A 380 -27.58 0.21 0.81
N VAL A 381 -28.17 0.00 -0.37
CA VAL A 381 -28.93 -1.21 -0.70
C VAL A 381 -28.01 -2.44 -0.80
N PRO A 382 -26.89 -2.44 -1.56
CA PRO A 382 -25.92 -3.54 -1.55
C PRO A 382 -24.99 -3.50 -0.33
N ARG A 383 -25.31 -2.67 0.66
CA ARG A 383 -24.55 -2.52 1.91
C ARG A 383 -23.08 -2.13 1.69
N LEU A 384 -22.80 -1.22 0.74
CA LEU A 384 -21.46 -0.58 0.63
C LEU A 384 -21.18 0.33 1.82
N PHE A 385 -22.24 0.80 2.47
CA PHE A 385 -22.28 1.55 3.72
C PHE A 385 -23.48 1.07 4.55
N ASP A 386 -23.38 1.09 5.86
CA ASP A 386 -24.54 0.93 6.73
C ASP A 386 -25.24 2.27 6.94
N ALA A 387 -26.56 2.30 6.92
CA ALA A 387 -27.34 3.48 7.30
C ALA A 387 -27.00 3.91 8.74
N THR A 388 -26.83 5.21 8.96
CA THR A 388 -26.56 5.75 10.32
C THR A 388 -27.82 5.82 11.17
N GLU A 389 -28.99 5.90 10.53
CA GLU A 389 -30.31 5.90 11.14
C GLU A 389 -31.28 5.12 10.28
N GLY A 390 -32.33 4.54 10.85
CA GLY A 390 -33.33 3.77 10.15
C GLY A 390 -32.84 2.40 9.65
N ALA A 391 -33.49 1.89 8.61
CA ALA A 391 -33.20 0.56 8.07
C ALA A 391 -33.39 0.50 6.55
N VAL A 392 -32.61 -0.38 5.90
CA VAL A 392 -32.80 -0.80 4.51
C VAL A 392 -33.16 -2.28 4.52
N LEU A 393 -34.31 -2.63 3.97
CA LEU A 393 -34.82 -3.99 3.97
C LEU A 393 -34.91 -4.52 2.55
N VAL A 394 -34.43 -5.73 2.36
CA VAL A 394 -34.61 -6.52 1.14
C VAL A 394 -35.47 -7.73 1.52
N ASP A 395 -36.62 -7.86 0.90
CA ASP A 395 -37.61 -8.88 1.21
C ASP A 395 -38.00 -8.95 2.70
N GLY A 396 -38.07 -7.78 3.35
CA GLY A 396 -38.41 -7.64 4.76
C GLY A 396 -37.25 -7.91 5.73
N VAL A 397 -36.08 -8.31 5.25
CA VAL A 397 -34.86 -8.53 6.04
C VAL A 397 -33.96 -7.32 5.98
N ASP A 398 -33.50 -6.83 7.12
CA ASP A 398 -32.52 -5.75 7.17
C ASP A 398 -31.19 -6.20 6.53
N VAL A 399 -30.65 -5.40 5.63
CA VAL A 399 -29.39 -5.72 4.93
C VAL A 399 -28.22 -5.96 5.89
N ARG A 400 -28.30 -5.44 7.12
CA ARG A 400 -27.31 -5.67 8.18
C ARG A 400 -27.36 -7.09 8.76
N GLU A 401 -28.51 -7.76 8.64
CA GLU A 401 -28.74 -9.11 9.15
C GLU A 401 -28.62 -10.17 8.06
N ALA A 402 -28.66 -9.78 6.79
CA ALA A 402 -28.55 -10.67 5.65
C ALA A 402 -27.12 -11.22 5.48
N ASP A 403 -27.03 -12.48 5.02
CA ASP A 403 -25.76 -13.04 4.55
C ASP A 403 -25.19 -12.22 3.40
N PRO A 404 -23.94 -11.76 3.45
CA PRO A 404 -23.36 -10.92 2.41
C PRO A 404 -23.36 -11.55 1.02
N ALA A 405 -23.17 -12.89 0.92
CA ALA A 405 -23.19 -13.59 -0.36
C ALA A 405 -24.62 -13.75 -0.91
N LEU A 406 -25.61 -13.88 -0.03
CA LEU A 406 -27.02 -13.86 -0.42
C LEU A 406 -27.41 -12.46 -0.92
N LEU A 407 -27.08 -11.41 -0.16
CA LEU A 407 -27.38 -10.02 -0.56
C LEU A 407 -26.72 -9.68 -1.90
N ALA A 408 -25.46 -10.07 -2.10
CA ALA A 408 -24.74 -9.83 -3.35
C ALA A 408 -25.33 -10.58 -4.56
N ARG A 409 -26.03 -11.71 -4.34
CA ARG A 409 -26.75 -12.42 -5.40
C ARG A 409 -28.11 -11.81 -5.69
N THR A 410 -28.79 -11.28 -4.68
CA THR A 410 -30.13 -10.69 -4.79
C THR A 410 -30.09 -9.27 -5.35
N VAL A 411 -29.07 -8.49 -4.99
CA VAL A 411 -28.93 -7.08 -5.36
C VAL A 411 -27.67 -6.87 -6.19
N SER A 412 -27.79 -6.24 -7.36
CA SER A 412 -26.64 -5.87 -8.17
C SER A 412 -26.67 -4.39 -8.55
N LEU A 413 -25.50 -3.74 -8.47
CA LEU A 413 -25.32 -2.32 -8.74
C LEU A 413 -24.44 -2.09 -9.96
N VAL A 414 -24.94 -1.36 -10.94
CA VAL A 414 -24.14 -0.77 -12.02
C VAL A 414 -23.72 0.64 -11.60
N PRO A 415 -22.45 0.88 -11.28
CA PRO A 415 -22.01 2.17 -10.77
C PRO A 415 -21.91 3.22 -11.88
N GLN A 416 -21.97 4.49 -11.51
CA GLN A 416 -21.83 5.63 -12.42
C GLN A 416 -20.51 5.59 -13.22
N LYS A 417 -19.41 5.19 -12.57
CA LYS A 417 -18.11 4.99 -13.20
C LYS A 417 -17.80 3.51 -13.29
N PRO A 418 -18.08 2.86 -14.42
CA PRO A 418 -17.86 1.43 -14.58
C PRO A 418 -16.37 1.10 -14.55
N TYR A 419 -16.02 0.03 -13.88
CA TYR A 419 -14.66 -0.51 -13.82
C TYR A 419 -14.60 -1.90 -14.45
N LEU A 420 -13.66 -2.10 -15.37
CA LEU A 420 -13.36 -3.40 -15.97
C LEU A 420 -11.98 -3.86 -15.49
N PHE A 421 -11.90 -5.13 -15.14
CA PHE A 421 -10.64 -5.76 -14.74
C PHE A 421 -9.80 -6.13 -15.96
N ALA A 422 -8.49 -6.13 -15.80
CA ALA A 422 -7.59 -6.67 -16.81
C ALA A 422 -7.88 -8.15 -17.03
N GLY A 423 -8.05 -8.56 -18.29
CA GLY A 423 -8.44 -9.90 -18.67
C GLY A 423 -9.11 -9.90 -20.03
N THR A 424 -10.19 -10.66 -20.20
CA THR A 424 -10.98 -10.69 -21.43
C THR A 424 -12.40 -10.13 -21.22
N VAL A 425 -13.14 -9.89 -22.30
CA VAL A 425 -14.57 -9.55 -22.21
C VAL A 425 -15.31 -10.62 -21.43
N GLY A 426 -15.13 -11.90 -21.79
CA GLY A 426 -15.78 -13.04 -21.13
C GLY A 426 -15.43 -13.12 -19.63
N SER A 427 -14.17 -12.93 -19.25
CA SER A 427 -13.76 -12.94 -17.85
C SER A 427 -14.41 -11.82 -17.02
N ASN A 428 -14.59 -10.63 -17.61
CA ASN A 428 -15.30 -9.51 -16.98
C ASN A 428 -16.79 -9.78 -16.79
N LEU A 429 -17.44 -10.45 -17.74
CA LEU A 429 -18.86 -10.81 -17.65
C LEU A 429 -19.08 -11.93 -16.62
N ARG A 430 -18.23 -12.96 -16.62
CA ARG A 430 -18.27 -14.06 -15.63
C ARG A 430 -17.95 -13.61 -14.21
N TYR A 431 -17.49 -12.37 -14.01
CA TYR A 431 -17.37 -11.82 -12.67
C TYR A 431 -18.71 -11.76 -11.92
N GLY A 432 -19.83 -11.57 -12.65
CA GLY A 432 -21.18 -11.62 -12.09
C GLY A 432 -21.67 -13.05 -11.80
N LYS A 433 -21.31 -14.02 -12.66
CA LYS A 433 -21.68 -15.44 -12.57
C LYS A 433 -20.51 -16.28 -13.13
N PRO A 434 -19.66 -16.89 -12.27
CA PRO A 434 -18.44 -17.58 -12.71
C PRO A 434 -18.67 -18.77 -13.66
N ASP A 435 -19.81 -19.44 -13.51
CA ASP A 435 -20.22 -20.61 -14.29
C ASP A 435 -21.12 -20.28 -15.50
N ALA A 436 -21.23 -19.00 -15.86
CA ALA A 436 -22.02 -18.59 -17.01
C ALA A 436 -21.47 -19.17 -18.32
N THR A 437 -22.39 -19.73 -19.12
CA THR A 437 -22.07 -20.25 -20.45
C THR A 437 -21.85 -19.10 -21.46
N ASP A 438 -21.18 -19.38 -22.58
CA ASP A 438 -20.97 -18.38 -23.63
C ASP A 438 -22.31 -17.86 -24.17
N ASP A 439 -23.32 -18.72 -24.30
CA ASP A 439 -24.65 -18.33 -24.76
C ASP A 439 -25.31 -17.34 -23.80
N GLU A 440 -25.17 -17.54 -22.49
CA GLU A 440 -25.66 -16.58 -21.48
C GLU A 440 -24.93 -15.23 -21.56
N LEU A 441 -23.61 -15.27 -21.85
CA LEU A 441 -22.82 -14.04 -22.04
C LEU A 441 -23.26 -13.27 -23.28
N TRP A 442 -23.48 -13.97 -24.41
CA TRP A 442 -23.95 -13.37 -25.64
C TRP A 442 -25.37 -12.79 -25.51
N ALA A 443 -26.27 -13.49 -24.81
CA ALA A 443 -27.63 -12.98 -24.53
C ALA A 443 -27.58 -11.69 -23.69
N ALA A 444 -26.76 -11.65 -22.66
CA ALA A 444 -26.57 -10.46 -21.84
C ALA A 444 -25.94 -9.29 -22.62
N LEU A 445 -24.97 -9.58 -23.51
CA LEU A 445 -24.38 -8.58 -24.41
C LEU A 445 -25.41 -8.04 -25.40
N GLU A 446 -26.31 -8.86 -25.91
CA GLU A 446 -27.38 -8.46 -26.79
C GLU A 446 -28.36 -7.51 -26.09
N THR A 447 -28.83 -7.87 -24.90
CA THR A 447 -29.70 -7.01 -24.07
C THR A 447 -28.99 -5.69 -23.72
N ALA A 448 -27.69 -5.73 -23.38
CA ALA A 448 -26.89 -4.54 -23.09
C ALA A 448 -26.49 -3.73 -24.32
N GLN A 449 -26.97 -4.07 -25.53
CA GLN A 449 -26.61 -3.42 -26.81
C GLN A 449 -25.08 -3.43 -27.04
N ALA A 450 -24.42 -4.48 -26.58
CA ALA A 450 -22.96 -4.61 -26.62
C ALA A 450 -22.47 -5.66 -27.62
N LYS A 451 -23.35 -6.57 -28.09
CA LYS A 451 -23.03 -7.72 -28.94
C LYS A 451 -22.28 -7.30 -30.20
N GLU A 452 -22.79 -6.35 -30.94
CA GLU A 452 -22.24 -5.91 -32.23
C GLU A 452 -20.81 -5.38 -32.13
N PHE A 453 -20.48 -4.61 -31.07
CA PHE A 453 -19.10 -4.14 -30.93
C PHE A 453 -18.16 -5.23 -30.41
N VAL A 454 -18.65 -6.17 -29.59
CA VAL A 454 -17.83 -7.30 -29.10
C VAL A 454 -17.52 -8.27 -30.24
N GLU A 455 -18.48 -8.55 -31.12
CA GLU A 455 -18.25 -9.36 -32.32
C GLU A 455 -17.19 -8.76 -33.27
N ARG A 456 -17.10 -7.41 -33.32
CA ARG A 456 -16.07 -6.70 -34.09
C ARG A 456 -14.69 -6.67 -33.43
N LEU A 457 -14.59 -6.98 -32.16
CA LEU A 457 -13.29 -7.11 -31.49
C LEU A 457 -12.61 -8.42 -31.93
N GLU A 458 -11.32 -8.35 -32.21
CA GLU A 458 -10.52 -9.54 -32.49
C GLU A 458 -10.53 -10.46 -31.26
N GLY A 459 -11.10 -11.66 -31.40
CA GLY A 459 -11.28 -12.63 -30.32
C GLY A 459 -12.67 -12.59 -29.65
N GLY A 460 -13.58 -11.66 -29.95
CA GLY A 460 -14.93 -11.65 -29.40
C GLY A 460 -14.96 -11.65 -27.86
N LEU A 461 -15.46 -12.71 -27.24
CA LEU A 461 -15.47 -12.88 -25.78
C LEU A 461 -14.04 -12.98 -25.18
N GLU A 462 -13.08 -13.47 -25.95
CA GLU A 462 -11.67 -13.56 -25.54
C GLU A 462 -10.87 -12.30 -25.87
N ALA A 463 -11.51 -11.26 -26.42
CA ALA A 463 -10.85 -9.98 -26.70
C ALA A 463 -10.31 -9.36 -25.42
N PRO A 464 -9.03 -8.87 -25.42
CA PRO A 464 -8.38 -8.37 -24.21
C PRO A 464 -8.97 -7.06 -23.73
N ILE A 465 -9.19 -6.94 -22.44
CA ILE A 465 -9.56 -5.73 -21.72
C ILE A 465 -8.38 -5.28 -20.85
N SER A 466 -7.92 -4.05 -21.06
CA SER A 466 -6.89 -3.43 -20.22
C SER A 466 -7.46 -3.03 -18.86
N GLN A 467 -6.59 -2.87 -17.86
CA GLN A 467 -6.97 -2.41 -16.52
C GLN A 467 -7.79 -1.10 -16.58
N GLY A 468 -8.95 -1.11 -15.94
CA GLY A 468 -9.91 0.01 -15.98
C GLY A 468 -10.65 0.17 -17.30
N GLY A 469 -10.49 -0.77 -18.26
CA GLY A 469 -11.13 -0.69 -19.58
C GLY A 469 -10.64 0.48 -20.43
N THR A 470 -9.35 0.85 -20.32
CA THR A 470 -8.79 2.02 -21.03
C THR A 470 -8.73 1.85 -22.55
N ASN A 471 -8.79 0.62 -23.04
CA ASN A 471 -8.80 0.28 -24.48
C ASN A 471 -10.20 0.21 -25.10
N VAL A 472 -11.26 0.50 -24.34
CA VAL A 472 -12.63 0.60 -24.82
C VAL A 472 -13.22 2.00 -24.52
N SER A 473 -14.19 2.43 -25.33
CA SER A 473 -14.84 3.74 -25.12
C SER A 473 -15.66 3.78 -23.82
N GLY A 474 -16.01 4.98 -23.33
CA GLY A 474 -16.85 5.16 -22.14
C GLY A 474 -18.18 4.41 -22.24
N GLY A 475 -18.88 4.56 -23.37
CA GLY A 475 -20.16 3.88 -23.64
C GLY A 475 -20.02 2.36 -23.78
N GLN A 476 -18.94 1.87 -24.41
CA GLN A 476 -18.64 0.43 -24.47
C GLN A 476 -18.39 -0.14 -23.08
N ARG A 477 -17.59 0.55 -22.26
CA ARG A 477 -17.31 0.17 -20.87
C ARG A 477 -18.57 0.09 -20.03
N GLN A 478 -19.47 1.07 -20.21
CA GLN A 478 -20.76 1.12 -19.52
C GLN A 478 -21.63 -0.08 -19.90
N ARG A 479 -21.75 -0.37 -21.21
CA ARG A 479 -22.55 -1.50 -21.71
C ARG A 479 -22.00 -2.85 -21.22
N LEU A 480 -20.67 -3.02 -21.15
CA LEU A 480 -20.06 -4.23 -20.58
C LEU A 480 -20.34 -4.36 -19.07
N ALA A 481 -20.36 -3.27 -18.32
CA ALA A 481 -20.73 -3.30 -16.91
C ALA A 481 -22.22 -3.64 -16.71
N ILE A 482 -23.11 -3.14 -17.56
CA ILE A 482 -24.52 -3.51 -17.58
C ILE A 482 -24.66 -5.00 -17.93
N ALA A 483 -23.99 -5.48 -19.00
CA ALA A 483 -24.01 -6.89 -19.39
C ALA A 483 -23.55 -7.81 -18.24
N ARG A 484 -22.50 -7.45 -17.50
CA ARG A 484 -22.03 -8.18 -16.32
C ARG A 484 -23.14 -8.36 -15.26
N THR A 485 -23.90 -7.31 -15.01
CA THR A 485 -25.04 -7.35 -14.07
C THR A 485 -26.19 -8.22 -14.62
N LEU A 486 -26.46 -8.16 -15.93
CA LEU A 486 -27.49 -8.99 -16.58
C LEU A 486 -27.13 -10.48 -16.55
N VAL A 487 -25.86 -10.85 -16.68
CA VAL A 487 -25.40 -12.25 -16.55
C VAL A 487 -25.73 -12.81 -15.15
N GLN A 488 -25.65 -11.99 -14.12
CA GLN A 488 -25.92 -12.38 -12.74
C GLN A 488 -27.42 -12.67 -12.49
N ARG A 489 -28.34 -11.99 -13.20
CA ARG A 489 -29.81 -12.07 -13.03
C ARG A 489 -30.27 -11.86 -11.59
N PRO A 490 -29.92 -10.72 -10.95
CA PRO A 490 -30.38 -10.42 -9.59
C PRO A 490 -31.88 -10.14 -9.55
N GLU A 491 -32.48 -10.19 -8.36
CA GLU A 491 -33.89 -9.81 -8.15
C GLU A 491 -34.06 -8.28 -8.09
N ILE A 492 -32.99 -7.55 -7.70
CA ILE A 492 -32.98 -6.08 -7.62
C ILE A 492 -31.83 -5.53 -8.46
N TYR A 493 -32.16 -4.77 -9.47
CA TYR A 493 -31.20 -4.05 -10.32
C TYR A 493 -31.11 -2.59 -9.89
N LEU A 494 -29.88 -2.12 -9.62
CA LEU A 494 -29.60 -0.73 -9.28
C LEU A 494 -28.72 -0.12 -10.36
N PHE A 495 -29.16 0.98 -10.97
CA PHE A 495 -28.43 1.71 -11.99
C PHE A 495 -28.12 3.13 -11.51
N ASP A 496 -26.85 3.41 -11.24
CA ASP A 496 -26.42 4.74 -10.81
C ASP A 496 -25.91 5.55 -12.02
N ASP A 497 -26.79 6.37 -12.58
CA ASP A 497 -26.54 7.24 -13.76
C ASP A 497 -25.86 6.49 -14.93
N SER A 498 -26.21 5.20 -15.08
CA SER A 498 -25.50 4.26 -15.95
C SER A 498 -25.80 4.44 -17.45
N PHE A 499 -26.70 5.34 -17.80
CA PHE A 499 -27.12 5.59 -19.19
C PHE A 499 -26.53 6.89 -19.75
N SER A 500 -25.96 7.75 -18.91
CA SER A 500 -25.50 9.10 -19.29
C SER A 500 -24.37 9.12 -20.33
N ALA A 501 -23.56 8.05 -20.38
CA ALA A 501 -22.44 7.91 -21.33
C ALA A 501 -22.86 7.34 -22.71
N LEU A 502 -24.15 7.04 -22.91
CA LEU A 502 -24.69 6.47 -24.13
C LEU A 502 -25.31 7.57 -25.04
N ASP A 503 -25.27 7.32 -26.33
CA ASP A 503 -26.04 8.10 -27.28
C ASP A 503 -27.55 7.79 -27.17
N TYR A 504 -28.39 8.69 -27.62
CA TYR A 504 -29.85 8.59 -27.46
C TYR A 504 -30.46 7.33 -28.07
N ALA A 505 -29.96 6.86 -29.22
CA ALA A 505 -30.49 5.69 -29.90
C ALA A 505 -30.14 4.41 -29.12
N THR A 506 -28.88 4.29 -28.69
CA THR A 506 -28.41 3.17 -27.87
C THR A 506 -29.10 3.15 -26.49
N ASP A 507 -29.29 4.32 -25.85
CA ASP A 507 -30.00 4.44 -24.56
C ASP A 507 -31.44 3.95 -24.68
N ALA A 508 -32.19 4.41 -25.72
CA ALA A 508 -33.58 3.99 -25.95
C ALA A 508 -33.69 2.48 -26.23
N ALA A 509 -32.83 1.94 -27.10
CA ALA A 509 -32.78 0.51 -27.40
C ALA A 509 -32.47 -0.34 -26.19
N LEU A 510 -31.48 0.08 -25.37
CA LEU A 510 -31.09 -0.58 -24.14
C LEU A 510 -32.22 -0.61 -23.11
N ARG A 511 -32.90 0.53 -22.88
CA ARG A 511 -34.04 0.58 -21.94
C ARG A 511 -35.20 -0.31 -22.39
N ALA A 512 -35.52 -0.31 -23.69
CA ALA A 512 -36.54 -1.21 -24.23
C ALA A 512 -36.18 -2.69 -24.08
N ALA A 513 -34.90 -3.05 -24.20
CA ALA A 513 -34.42 -4.41 -23.98
C ALA A 513 -34.42 -4.78 -22.46
N LEU A 514 -33.96 -3.86 -21.60
CA LEU A 514 -33.98 -4.03 -20.14
C LEU A 514 -35.40 -4.25 -19.62
N GLY A 515 -36.38 -3.44 -20.03
CA GLY A 515 -37.78 -3.58 -19.57
C GLY A 515 -38.39 -4.95 -19.87
N ARG A 516 -37.90 -5.66 -20.90
CA ARG A 516 -38.30 -7.06 -21.17
C ARG A 516 -37.56 -8.08 -20.31
N GLU A 517 -36.26 -7.90 -20.14
CA GLU A 517 -35.41 -8.83 -19.39
C GLU A 517 -35.62 -8.73 -17.88
N THR A 518 -36.02 -7.56 -17.38
CA THR A 518 -36.22 -7.29 -15.94
C THR A 518 -37.69 -7.18 -15.54
N ALA A 519 -38.62 -7.73 -16.37
CA ALA A 519 -40.07 -7.60 -16.16
C ALA A 519 -40.55 -8.14 -14.81
N ASP A 520 -39.89 -9.16 -14.27
CA ASP A 520 -40.22 -9.78 -12.98
C ASP A 520 -39.30 -9.27 -11.83
N ALA A 521 -38.36 -8.38 -12.12
CA ALA A 521 -37.38 -7.88 -11.15
C ALA A 521 -37.73 -6.46 -10.69
N THR A 522 -37.14 -6.05 -9.57
CA THR A 522 -37.20 -4.66 -9.11
C THR A 522 -36.08 -3.86 -9.77
N VAL A 523 -36.42 -2.75 -10.38
CA VAL A 523 -35.45 -1.88 -11.03
C VAL A 523 -35.44 -0.51 -10.36
N VAL A 524 -34.25 -0.08 -9.87
CA VAL A 524 -34.06 1.27 -9.34
C VAL A 524 -33.04 2.01 -10.21
N ILE A 525 -33.45 3.12 -10.81
CA ILE A 525 -32.63 3.91 -11.72
C ILE A 525 -32.40 5.30 -11.14
N VAL A 526 -31.14 5.65 -10.86
CA VAL A 526 -30.75 7.04 -10.68
C VAL A 526 -30.41 7.61 -12.05
N ALA A 527 -31.03 8.70 -12.42
CA ALA A 527 -30.71 9.40 -13.66
C ALA A 527 -30.70 10.92 -13.47
N GLN A 528 -29.91 11.59 -14.29
CA GLN A 528 -29.89 13.04 -14.42
C GLN A 528 -30.78 13.53 -15.59
N ARG A 529 -31.03 12.66 -16.57
CA ARG A 529 -31.85 12.98 -17.74
C ARG A 529 -33.30 12.60 -17.50
N VAL A 530 -34.22 13.55 -17.67
CA VAL A 530 -35.65 13.31 -17.55
C VAL A 530 -36.16 12.28 -18.56
N ALA A 531 -35.65 12.32 -19.81
CA ALA A 531 -36.00 11.34 -20.84
C ALA A 531 -35.73 9.88 -20.43
N THR A 532 -34.80 9.62 -19.51
CA THR A 532 -34.48 8.27 -19.03
C THR A 532 -35.53 7.75 -18.05
N ILE A 533 -36.21 8.62 -17.30
CA ILE A 533 -37.08 8.25 -16.18
C ILE A 533 -38.56 8.58 -16.39
N ARG A 534 -38.91 9.24 -17.48
CA ARG A 534 -40.26 9.69 -17.76
C ARG A 534 -41.31 8.57 -17.69
N ASP A 535 -40.94 7.40 -18.19
CA ASP A 535 -41.81 6.22 -18.27
C ASP A 535 -41.73 5.31 -17.03
N ALA A 536 -41.01 5.72 -15.98
CA ALA A 536 -40.92 4.93 -14.74
C ALA A 536 -42.28 4.87 -14.02
N ASP A 537 -42.56 3.73 -13.40
CA ASP A 537 -43.81 3.51 -12.63
C ASP A 537 -43.89 4.44 -11.43
N ARG A 538 -42.71 4.76 -10.86
CA ARG A 538 -42.58 5.70 -9.76
C ARG A 538 -41.32 6.52 -9.90
N ILE A 539 -41.42 7.83 -9.68
CA ILE A 539 -40.31 8.76 -9.64
C ILE A 539 -40.21 9.35 -8.25
N ILE A 540 -39.03 9.26 -7.64
CA ILE A 540 -38.68 9.86 -6.34
C ILE A 540 -37.84 11.10 -6.61
N VAL A 541 -38.29 12.24 -6.13
CA VAL A 541 -37.55 13.52 -6.23
C VAL A 541 -36.76 13.71 -4.94
N LEU A 542 -35.44 13.72 -5.06
CA LEU A 542 -34.51 13.89 -3.94
C LEU A 542 -33.91 15.28 -3.98
N ASP A 543 -34.09 16.04 -2.91
CA ASP A 543 -33.51 17.36 -2.76
C ASP A 543 -32.93 17.54 -1.34
N GLU A 544 -31.73 18.07 -1.25
CA GLU A 544 -30.97 18.24 0.01
C GLU A 544 -31.03 17.01 0.95
N GLY A 545 -30.92 15.82 0.38
CA GLY A 545 -30.95 14.57 1.14
C GLY A 545 -32.32 14.15 1.67
N ARG A 546 -33.42 14.74 1.17
CA ARG A 546 -34.80 14.43 1.55
C ARG A 546 -35.63 14.05 0.31
N VAL A 547 -36.60 13.19 0.51
CA VAL A 547 -37.64 12.94 -0.52
C VAL A 547 -38.65 14.09 -0.47
N VAL A 548 -38.67 14.92 -1.53
CA VAL A 548 -39.58 16.07 -1.64
C VAL A 548 -40.75 15.79 -2.56
N GLY A 549 -40.78 14.65 -3.25
CA GLY A 549 -41.89 14.21 -4.08
C GLY A 549 -41.78 12.74 -4.47
N SER A 550 -42.93 12.09 -4.63
CA SER A 550 -43.06 10.70 -5.12
C SER A 550 -44.32 10.57 -5.92
N GLY A 551 -44.23 10.03 -7.15
CA GLY A 551 -45.39 9.84 -8.04
C GLY A 551 -44.95 9.51 -9.44
N ARG A 552 -45.91 9.45 -10.38
CA ARG A 552 -45.64 9.36 -11.82
C ARG A 552 -45.27 10.72 -12.41
N HIS A 553 -44.67 10.71 -13.58
CA HIS A 553 -44.25 11.93 -14.28
C HIS A 553 -45.34 13.03 -14.32
N HIS A 554 -46.56 12.69 -14.77
CA HIS A 554 -47.65 13.64 -14.87
C HIS A 554 -48.14 14.18 -13.51
N GLU A 555 -48.12 13.36 -12.46
CA GLU A 555 -48.51 13.76 -11.12
C GLU A 555 -47.49 14.76 -10.53
N LEU A 556 -46.19 14.45 -10.72
CA LEU A 556 -45.10 15.33 -10.25
C LEU A 556 -45.04 16.63 -11.08
N MET A 557 -45.30 16.59 -12.35
CA MET A 557 -45.41 17.81 -13.18
C MET A 557 -46.54 18.73 -12.71
N ALA A 558 -47.66 18.16 -12.28
CA ALA A 558 -48.79 18.94 -11.75
C ALA A 558 -48.57 19.46 -10.33
N GLY A 559 -47.98 18.65 -9.46
CA GLY A 559 -47.99 18.88 -8.00
C GLY A 559 -46.62 19.18 -7.34
N ASN A 560 -45.51 18.99 -8.04
CA ASN A 560 -44.18 19.19 -7.45
C ASN A 560 -43.33 20.23 -8.18
N GLN A 561 -43.06 21.34 -7.50
CA GLN A 561 -42.33 22.46 -8.09
C GLN A 561 -40.87 22.07 -8.44
N THR A 562 -40.15 21.40 -7.53
CA THR A 562 -38.76 20.97 -7.74
C THR A 562 -38.65 20.05 -8.97
N TYR A 563 -39.58 19.10 -9.12
CA TYR A 563 -39.60 18.23 -10.29
C TYR A 563 -39.83 19.01 -11.58
N ARG A 564 -40.80 19.92 -11.59
CA ARG A 564 -41.11 20.77 -12.73
C ARG A 564 -39.91 21.61 -13.16
N GLU A 565 -39.20 22.21 -12.18
CA GLU A 565 -38.01 23.00 -12.46
C GLU A 565 -36.90 22.14 -13.09
N ILE A 566 -36.69 20.90 -12.61
CA ILE A 566 -35.73 19.96 -13.20
C ILE A 566 -36.13 19.60 -14.62
N VAL A 567 -37.42 19.32 -14.89
CA VAL A 567 -37.89 18.95 -16.21
C VAL A 567 -37.77 20.12 -17.20
N LEU A 568 -38.21 21.31 -16.82
CA LEU A 568 -38.16 22.51 -17.67
C LEU A 568 -36.72 23.03 -17.89
N SER A 569 -35.78 22.63 -17.06
CA SER A 569 -34.36 22.91 -17.32
C SER A 569 -33.78 22.07 -18.47
N GLN A 570 -34.44 20.96 -18.86
CA GLN A 570 -33.95 19.99 -19.83
C GLN A 570 -34.84 19.90 -21.09
N LEU A 571 -36.13 20.15 -20.96
CA LEU A 571 -37.14 19.98 -21.99
C LEU A 571 -37.94 21.28 -22.17
N THR A 572 -38.44 21.51 -23.37
CA THR A 572 -39.42 22.59 -23.60
C THR A 572 -40.78 22.19 -23.00
N GLU A 573 -41.64 23.17 -22.70
CA GLU A 573 -43.00 22.89 -22.18
C GLU A 573 -43.80 21.92 -23.05
N ALA A 574 -43.63 21.99 -24.38
CA ALA A 574 -44.30 21.08 -25.31
C ALA A 574 -43.75 19.64 -25.28
N GLU A 575 -42.48 19.45 -24.95
CA GLU A 575 -41.82 18.11 -24.78
C GLU A 575 -42.04 17.53 -23.38
N ALA A 576 -42.32 18.39 -22.42
CA ALA A 576 -42.55 18.04 -21.02
C ALA A 576 -44.00 17.59 -20.73
N ALA A 577 -44.94 17.95 -21.59
CA ALA A 577 -46.34 17.50 -21.55
C ALA A 577 -46.49 16.10 -22.15
#